data_ef5ef586a8311b312e3c08b8a6e552f2
#
_entry.id   ef5ef586a8311b312e3c08b8a6e552f2
#
_cell.length_a   1.000
_cell.length_b   1.000
_cell.length_c   1.000
_cell.angle_alpha   90.00
_cell.angle_beta   90.00
_cell.angle_gamma   90.00
#
_symmetry.space_group_name_H-M   'P 1'
#
loop_
_entity.id
_entity.type
_entity.pdbx_description
1 polymer ?
#
loop_
_entity_poly.entity_id
_entity_poly.type
_entity_poly.pdbx_seq_one_letter_code
_entity_poly.pdbx_strand_id
1 'polypeptide(L)'
;CRKKEEDIMKNMLNFKNFSAEELQKILDLALDMKKNPEKYSHALEGKKLYTLFEKTSTRTFLSFTTGMTELGGTYYNQLWKDSNFVLGEPVSEIKYVCRNVDIIMARLVKNETVELFGDNVTVPFINGCDNSYHPCQILADALTIIEKFGSLNVKFLYIGAKNNVFNSLVEFFSKMKQGTLYGLTP
;
A
#
# COMPACT_ATOMS: atom_id res chain seq x y z
N CYS A 1 25.53 -21.96 11.29
CA CYS A 1 24.55 -21.93 10.20
C CYS A 1 23.36 -21.08 10.67
N ARG A 2 23.35 -19.78 10.33
CA ARG A 2 22.14 -18.95 10.49
C ARG A 2 21.18 -19.40 9.41
N LYS A 3 20.00 -19.94 9.81
CA LYS A 3 18.85 -20.04 8.91
C LYS A 3 18.58 -18.61 8.39
N LYS A 4 18.71 -18.40 7.08
CA LYS A 4 18.07 -17.26 6.44
C LYS A 4 16.60 -17.41 6.75
N GLU A 5 16.00 -16.47 7.47
CA GLU A 5 14.57 -16.27 7.41
C GLU A 5 14.26 -16.11 5.93
N GLU A 6 13.48 -17.02 5.37
CA GLU A 6 12.92 -16.82 4.04
C GLU A 6 12.09 -15.55 4.14
N ASP A 7 12.52 -14.51 3.41
CA ASP A 7 11.74 -13.28 3.24
C ASP A 7 10.42 -13.68 2.57
N ILE A 8 9.42 -14.00 3.38
CA ILE A 8 8.08 -14.32 2.88
C ILE A 8 7.55 -13.06 2.24
N MET A 9 7.41 -13.09 0.92
CA MET A 9 6.76 -12.04 0.15
C MET A 9 5.39 -11.73 0.77
N LYS A 10 5.15 -10.47 1.13
CA LYS A 10 3.91 -10.06 1.79
C LYS A 10 3.21 -8.99 0.97
N ASN A 11 1.98 -9.27 0.58
CA ASN A 11 1.11 -8.33 -0.11
C ASN A 11 0.43 -7.38 0.88
N MET A 12 0.32 -6.09 0.53
CA MET A 12 -0.44 -5.11 1.30
C MET A 12 -1.81 -4.88 0.64
N LEU A 13 -2.74 -5.81 0.83
CA LEU A 13 -4.12 -5.69 0.35
C LEU A 13 -4.97 -4.88 1.34
N ASN A 14 -4.76 -5.12 2.62
CA ASN A 14 -5.34 -4.51 3.81
C ASN A 14 -4.42 -4.78 5.00
N PHE A 15 -4.86 -4.56 6.24
CA PHE A 15 -4.03 -4.81 7.43
C PHE A 15 -4.28 -6.16 8.11
N LYS A 16 -5.18 -7.01 7.60
CA LYS A 16 -5.55 -8.28 8.27
C LYS A 16 -4.36 -9.17 8.57
N ASN A 17 -3.43 -9.27 7.63
CA ASN A 17 -2.27 -10.15 7.72
C ASN A 17 -1.01 -9.49 8.31
N PHE A 18 -1.12 -8.26 8.83
CA PHE A 18 0.00 -7.55 9.45
C PHE A 18 -0.07 -7.63 10.96
N SER A 19 1.09 -7.79 11.60
CA SER A 19 1.23 -7.60 13.04
C SER A 19 1.43 -6.11 13.38
N ALA A 20 1.26 -5.76 14.67
CA ALA A 20 1.54 -4.41 15.14
C ALA A 20 3.00 -4.02 14.91
N GLU A 21 3.92 -4.96 15.14
CA GLU A 21 5.36 -4.76 14.99
C GLU A 21 5.74 -4.51 13.52
N GLU A 22 5.11 -5.20 12.58
CA GLU A 22 5.33 -4.97 11.15
C GLU A 22 4.83 -3.60 10.70
N LEU A 23 3.63 -3.20 11.14
CA LEU A 23 3.09 -1.88 10.85
C LEU A 23 3.93 -0.77 11.49
N GLN A 24 4.42 -0.96 12.72
CA GLN A 24 5.32 -0.02 13.36
C GLN A 24 6.64 0.12 12.58
N LYS A 25 7.24 -0.98 12.12
CA LYS A 25 8.44 -0.94 11.28
C LYS A 25 8.25 -0.13 10.00
N ILE A 26 7.07 -0.24 9.35
CA ILE A 26 6.74 0.55 8.15
C ILE A 26 6.71 2.04 8.51
N LEU A 27 6.06 2.41 9.62
CA LEU A 27 5.98 3.81 10.06
C LEU A 27 7.34 4.37 10.46
N ASP A 28 8.13 3.59 11.21
CA ASP A 28 9.49 3.99 11.62
C ASP A 28 10.41 4.20 10.41
N LEU A 29 10.35 3.28 9.43
CA LEU A 29 11.09 3.42 8.17
C LEU A 29 10.65 4.67 7.40
N ALA A 30 9.34 4.92 7.30
CA ALA A 30 8.84 6.12 6.62
C ALA A 30 9.29 7.41 7.29
N LEU A 31 9.34 7.46 8.65
CA LEU A 31 9.88 8.59 9.40
C LEU A 31 11.37 8.78 9.15
N ASP A 32 12.15 7.69 9.12
CA ASP A 32 13.60 7.77 8.85
C ASP A 32 13.86 8.24 7.41
N MET A 33 13.10 7.73 6.43
CA MET A 33 13.20 8.17 5.03
C MET A 33 12.88 9.66 4.86
N LYS A 34 11.88 10.18 5.57
CA LYS A 34 11.56 11.62 5.55
C LYS A 34 12.67 12.49 6.17
N LYS A 35 13.36 11.99 7.20
CA LYS A 35 14.44 12.72 7.89
C LYS A 35 15.78 12.64 7.15
N ASN A 36 16.01 11.51 6.48
CA ASN A 36 17.30 11.17 5.88
C ASN A 36 17.13 10.68 4.43
N PRO A 37 16.52 11.46 3.50
CA PRO A 37 16.16 11.01 2.16
C PRO A 37 17.38 10.51 1.36
N GLU A 38 18.52 11.17 1.49
CA GLU A 38 19.76 10.82 0.77
C GLU A 38 20.22 9.38 1.07
N LYS A 39 20.00 8.89 2.31
CA LYS A 39 20.33 7.52 2.74
C LYS A 39 19.65 6.46 1.89
N TYR A 40 18.52 6.81 1.30
CA TYR A 40 17.65 5.89 0.57
C TYR A 40 17.62 6.11 -0.94
N SER A 41 18.34 7.09 -1.47
CA SER A 41 18.31 7.48 -2.90
C SER A 41 18.66 6.35 -3.88
N HIS A 42 19.30 5.27 -3.42
CA HIS A 42 19.65 4.08 -4.20
C HIS A 42 19.01 2.79 -3.66
N ALA A 43 18.07 2.89 -2.71
CA ALA A 43 17.49 1.72 -2.03
C ALA A 43 16.73 0.79 -2.98
N LEU A 44 16.19 1.32 -4.07
CA LEU A 44 15.47 0.57 -5.11
C LEU A 44 16.15 0.65 -6.48
N GLU A 45 17.47 0.86 -6.52
CA GLU A 45 18.23 0.90 -7.76
C GLU A 45 18.04 -0.40 -8.57
N GLY A 46 17.72 -0.25 -9.86
CA GLY A 46 17.44 -1.37 -10.77
C GLY A 46 16.07 -2.01 -10.57
N LYS A 47 15.27 -1.61 -9.56
CA LYS A 47 13.92 -2.12 -9.32
C LYS A 47 12.89 -1.42 -10.19
N LYS A 48 11.82 -2.14 -10.53
CA LYS A 48 10.75 -1.72 -11.43
C LYS A 48 9.41 -1.81 -10.72
N LEU A 49 8.72 -0.67 -10.61
CA LEU A 49 7.34 -0.59 -10.14
C LEU A 49 6.38 -0.62 -11.34
N TYR A 50 5.35 -1.43 -11.26
CA TYR A 50 4.20 -1.35 -12.16
C TYR A 50 3.01 -0.73 -11.43
N THR A 51 2.42 0.32 -12.01
CA THR A 51 1.20 0.94 -11.48
C THR A 51 0.04 0.70 -12.43
N LEU A 52 -1.04 0.10 -11.91
CA LEU A 52 -2.26 -0.21 -12.65
C LEU A 52 -3.44 0.62 -12.09
N PHE A 53 -4.12 1.36 -12.96
CA PHE A 53 -5.24 2.21 -12.58
C PHE A 53 -6.50 1.84 -13.34
N GLU A 54 -7.54 1.39 -12.63
CA GLU A 54 -8.90 1.25 -13.14
C GLU A 54 -9.70 2.57 -12.96
N LYS A 55 -9.34 3.38 -11.95
CA LYS A 55 -9.82 4.74 -11.72
C LYS A 55 -8.67 5.74 -11.74
N THR A 56 -8.90 6.91 -12.32
CA THR A 56 -7.91 7.99 -12.31
C THR A 56 -7.60 8.49 -10.90
N SER A 57 -6.33 8.78 -10.64
CA SER A 57 -5.88 9.35 -9.38
C SER A 57 -4.54 10.03 -9.51
N THR A 58 -4.52 11.35 -9.58
CA THR A 58 -3.29 12.14 -9.66
C THR A 58 -2.42 11.93 -8.41
N ARG A 59 -3.00 11.97 -7.21
CA ARG A 59 -2.25 11.84 -5.95
C ARG A 59 -1.59 10.47 -5.82
N THR A 60 -2.33 9.39 -6.02
CA THR A 60 -1.77 8.02 -5.93
C THR A 60 -0.69 7.80 -6.98
N PHE A 61 -0.92 8.27 -8.21
CA PHE A 61 0.07 8.16 -9.29
C PHE A 61 1.36 8.87 -8.90
N LEU A 62 1.31 10.16 -8.59
CA LEU A 62 2.50 10.95 -8.28
C LEU A 62 3.22 10.43 -7.03
N SER A 63 2.51 10.06 -5.94
CA SER A 63 3.18 9.59 -4.73
C SER A 63 3.98 8.30 -4.96
N PHE A 64 3.44 7.35 -5.71
CA PHE A 64 4.16 6.09 -6.00
C PHE A 64 5.28 6.28 -7.01
N THR A 65 5.05 7.03 -8.08
CA THR A 65 6.05 7.20 -9.13
C THR A 65 7.20 8.11 -8.71
N THR A 66 6.91 9.20 -8.00
CA THR A 66 7.94 10.08 -7.43
C THR A 66 8.75 9.32 -6.38
N GLY A 67 8.09 8.65 -5.43
CA GLY A 67 8.79 7.87 -4.41
C GLY A 67 9.67 6.78 -5.02
N MET A 68 9.19 6.07 -6.05
CA MET A 68 10.01 5.06 -6.74
C MET A 68 11.25 5.67 -7.40
N THR A 69 11.10 6.84 -8.04
CA THR A 69 12.20 7.56 -8.70
C THR A 69 13.20 8.10 -7.67
N GLU A 70 12.73 8.69 -6.58
CA GLU A 70 13.59 9.21 -5.50
C GLU A 70 14.39 8.11 -4.81
N LEU A 71 13.89 6.88 -4.81
CA LEU A 71 14.59 5.69 -4.29
C LEU A 71 15.51 5.02 -5.31
N GLY A 72 15.69 5.60 -6.50
CA GLY A 72 16.59 5.10 -7.55
C GLY A 72 15.99 4.05 -8.48
N GLY A 73 14.70 3.74 -8.35
CA GLY A 73 14.01 2.78 -9.19
C GLY A 73 13.36 3.41 -10.44
N THR A 74 12.68 2.58 -11.20
CA THR A 74 11.91 2.98 -12.39
C THR A 74 10.47 2.53 -12.27
N TYR A 75 9.58 3.09 -13.08
CA TYR A 75 8.18 2.70 -13.08
C TYR A 75 7.58 2.58 -14.47
N TYR A 76 6.53 1.75 -14.58
CA TYR A 76 5.64 1.64 -15.72
C TYR A 76 4.21 1.94 -15.27
N ASN A 77 3.50 2.79 -15.99
CA ASN A 77 2.11 3.12 -15.69
C ASN A 77 1.17 2.56 -16.76
N GLN A 78 0.10 1.92 -16.31
CA GLN A 78 -0.92 1.36 -17.18
C GLN A 78 -2.32 1.77 -16.69
N LEU A 79 -3.15 2.20 -17.61
CA LEU A 79 -4.59 2.32 -17.37
C LEU A 79 -5.27 0.99 -17.74
N TRP A 80 -6.17 0.52 -16.90
CA TRP A 80 -6.92 -0.71 -17.14
C TRP A 80 -7.58 -0.72 -18.52
N LYS A 81 -8.29 0.37 -18.85
CA LYS A 81 -9.04 0.52 -20.10
C LYS A 81 -8.17 0.46 -21.37
N ASP A 82 -6.88 0.76 -21.24
CA ASP A 82 -5.91 0.83 -22.35
C ASP A 82 -4.94 -0.37 -22.32
N SER A 83 -5.38 -1.50 -21.73
CA SER A 83 -4.57 -2.68 -21.51
C SER A 83 -5.34 -3.96 -21.82
N ASN A 84 -4.66 -5.09 -21.90
CA ASN A 84 -5.28 -6.40 -22.09
C ASN A 84 -6.12 -6.88 -20.90
N PHE A 85 -6.05 -6.23 -19.74
CA PHE A 85 -6.92 -6.52 -18.59
C PHE A 85 -8.42 -6.43 -18.95
N VAL A 86 -8.79 -5.62 -19.96
CA VAL A 86 -10.19 -5.52 -20.44
C VAL A 86 -10.66 -6.74 -21.24
N LEU A 87 -9.77 -7.62 -21.66
CA LEU A 87 -10.09 -8.76 -22.53
C LEU A 87 -10.65 -9.99 -21.78
N GLY A 88 -10.79 -9.91 -20.45
CA GLY A 88 -11.47 -10.91 -19.64
C GLY A 88 -10.58 -11.99 -19.01
N GLU A 89 -9.25 -11.93 -19.18
CA GLU A 89 -8.28 -12.86 -18.58
C GLU A 89 -7.27 -12.15 -17.66
N PRO A 90 -7.72 -11.42 -16.60
CA PRO A 90 -6.86 -10.55 -15.82
C PRO A 90 -5.79 -11.32 -15.04
N VAL A 91 -6.02 -12.59 -14.69
CA VAL A 91 -5.04 -13.43 -13.98
C VAL A 91 -3.86 -13.78 -14.88
N SER A 92 -4.11 -14.09 -16.13
CA SER A 92 -3.02 -14.36 -17.10
C SER A 92 -2.18 -13.13 -17.33
N GLU A 93 -2.82 -11.95 -17.45
CA GLU A 93 -2.15 -10.69 -17.68
C GLU A 93 -1.30 -10.27 -16.45
N ILE A 94 -1.83 -10.38 -15.23
CA ILE A 94 -1.05 -10.02 -14.03
C ILE A 94 0.16 -10.95 -13.83
N LYS A 95 0.03 -12.24 -14.17
CA LYS A 95 1.16 -13.18 -14.15
C LYS A 95 2.24 -12.84 -15.17
N TYR A 96 1.86 -12.32 -16.34
CA TYR A 96 2.82 -11.80 -17.31
C TYR A 96 3.53 -10.55 -16.76
N VAL A 97 2.79 -9.62 -16.18
CA VAL A 97 3.38 -8.42 -15.54
C VAL A 97 4.41 -8.79 -14.49
N CYS A 98 4.12 -9.78 -13.62
CA CYS A 98 5.02 -10.24 -12.56
C CYS A 98 6.40 -10.69 -13.06
N ARG A 99 6.50 -11.14 -14.32
CA ARG A 99 7.79 -11.57 -14.92
C ARG A 99 8.67 -10.40 -15.34
N ASN A 100 8.14 -9.20 -15.40
CA ASN A 100 8.78 -8.02 -15.96
C ASN A 100 9.09 -6.92 -14.93
N VAL A 101 8.53 -7.04 -13.71
CA VAL A 101 8.63 -6.02 -12.68
C VAL A 101 8.93 -6.63 -11.31
N ASP A 102 9.34 -5.80 -10.35
CA ASP A 102 9.72 -6.23 -9.00
C ASP A 102 8.63 -5.96 -7.96
N ILE A 103 7.70 -5.05 -8.24
CA ILE A 103 6.58 -4.69 -7.36
C ILE A 103 5.41 -4.15 -8.18
N ILE A 104 4.20 -4.41 -7.73
CA ILE A 104 2.97 -3.94 -8.36
C ILE A 104 2.18 -3.10 -7.37
N MET A 105 1.71 -1.94 -7.79
CA MET A 105 0.65 -1.19 -7.13
C MET A 105 -0.56 -1.13 -8.05
N ALA A 106 -1.74 -1.48 -7.54
CA ALA A 106 -2.97 -1.34 -8.31
C ALA A 106 -4.04 -0.55 -7.54
N ARG A 107 -4.69 0.39 -8.25
CA ARG A 107 -5.86 1.09 -7.77
C ARG A 107 -7.07 0.63 -8.59
N LEU A 108 -7.84 -0.28 -8.01
CA LEU A 108 -8.94 -0.98 -8.67
C LEU A 108 -10.29 -0.54 -8.10
N VAL A 109 -11.37 -0.92 -8.81
CA VAL A 109 -12.73 -0.62 -8.35
C VAL A 109 -13.17 -1.62 -7.31
N LYS A 110 -12.97 -2.92 -7.55
CA LYS A 110 -13.50 -4.02 -6.75
C LYS A 110 -12.43 -4.66 -5.88
N ASN A 111 -12.74 -4.88 -4.60
CA ASN A 111 -11.86 -5.59 -3.68
C ASN A 111 -11.62 -7.04 -4.12
N GLU A 112 -12.62 -7.70 -4.70
CA GLU A 112 -12.49 -9.07 -5.19
C GLU A 112 -11.40 -9.20 -6.26
N THR A 113 -11.23 -8.17 -7.10
CA THR A 113 -10.14 -8.15 -8.09
C THR A 113 -8.78 -7.94 -7.43
N VAL A 114 -8.72 -7.12 -6.36
CA VAL A 114 -7.49 -6.94 -5.55
C VAL A 114 -7.09 -8.25 -4.89
N GLU A 115 -8.04 -8.97 -4.29
CA GLU A 115 -7.80 -10.27 -3.66
C GLU A 115 -7.36 -11.31 -4.70
N LEU A 116 -8.06 -11.39 -5.84
CA LEU A 116 -7.70 -12.27 -6.95
C LEU A 116 -6.26 -12.03 -7.43
N PHE A 117 -5.83 -10.78 -7.55
CA PHE A 117 -4.46 -10.47 -7.92
C PHE A 117 -3.48 -10.84 -6.80
N GLY A 118 -3.81 -10.50 -5.55
CA GLY A 118 -3.00 -10.87 -4.40
C GLY A 118 -2.67 -12.36 -4.30
N ASP A 119 -3.63 -13.22 -4.68
CA ASP A 119 -3.48 -14.68 -4.71
C ASP A 119 -2.68 -15.20 -5.91
N ASN A 120 -2.50 -14.40 -6.96
CA ASN A 120 -1.91 -14.85 -8.23
C ASN A 120 -0.59 -14.16 -8.61
N VAL A 121 -0.16 -13.14 -7.86
CA VAL A 121 1.13 -12.46 -8.09
C VAL A 121 2.28 -13.23 -7.49
N THR A 122 3.47 -13.07 -8.08
CA THR A 122 4.74 -13.62 -7.61
C THR A 122 5.74 -12.55 -7.19
N VAL A 123 5.31 -11.30 -7.19
CA VAL A 123 6.04 -10.13 -6.69
C VAL A 123 5.16 -9.39 -5.68
N PRO A 124 5.71 -8.59 -4.76
CA PRO A 124 4.91 -7.83 -3.81
C PRO A 124 3.82 -7.00 -4.49
N PHE A 125 2.61 -7.02 -3.92
CA PHE A 125 1.46 -6.31 -4.42
C PHE A 125 0.90 -5.34 -3.38
N ILE A 126 0.68 -4.09 -3.78
CA ILE A 126 0.13 -3.03 -2.94
C ILE A 126 -1.24 -2.60 -3.46
N ASN A 127 -2.25 -2.65 -2.60
CA ASN A 127 -3.55 -2.06 -2.85
C ASN A 127 -3.47 -0.53 -2.74
N GLY A 128 -3.48 0.16 -3.85
CA GLY A 128 -3.48 1.63 -3.92
C GLY A 128 -4.80 2.28 -3.55
N CYS A 129 -5.89 1.56 -3.56
CA CYS A 129 -7.26 1.83 -3.10
C CYS A 129 -8.25 0.98 -3.89
N ASP A 130 -9.24 0.42 -3.21
CA ASP A 130 -10.41 -0.20 -3.80
C ASP A 130 -11.72 0.31 -3.15
N ASN A 131 -12.84 -0.38 -3.36
CA ASN A 131 -14.13 -0.03 -2.76
C ASN A 131 -14.23 -0.38 -1.27
N SER A 132 -13.36 -1.25 -0.76
CA SER A 132 -13.41 -1.77 0.62
C SER A 132 -12.27 -1.30 1.50
N TYR A 133 -11.06 -1.03 0.92
CA TYR A 133 -9.86 -0.68 1.66
C TYR A 133 -9.02 0.41 1.00
N HIS A 134 -8.29 1.17 1.82
CA HIS A 134 -7.29 2.15 1.41
C HIS A 134 -6.10 2.16 2.38
N PRO A 135 -5.30 1.08 2.43
CA PRO A 135 -4.24 0.94 3.44
C PRO A 135 -3.20 2.07 3.38
N CYS A 136 -2.78 2.49 2.19
CA CYS A 136 -1.78 3.56 2.05
C CYS A 136 -2.25 4.91 2.63
N GLN A 137 -3.56 5.23 2.56
CA GLN A 137 -4.10 6.42 3.18
C GLN A 137 -3.94 6.37 4.70
N ILE A 138 -4.25 5.23 5.30
CA ILE A 138 -4.20 5.09 6.76
C ILE A 138 -2.76 5.12 7.29
N LEU A 139 -1.81 4.56 6.54
CA LEU A 139 -0.40 4.70 6.91
C LEU A 139 0.06 6.17 6.86
N ALA A 140 -0.40 6.94 5.86
CA ALA A 140 -0.12 8.37 5.77
C ALA A 140 -0.76 9.17 6.92
N ASP A 141 -2.02 8.86 7.28
CA ASP A 141 -2.72 9.48 8.40
C ASP A 141 -2.02 9.14 9.72
N ALA A 142 -1.63 7.88 9.93
CA ALA A 142 -0.90 7.43 11.11
C ALA A 142 0.47 8.14 11.24
N LEU A 143 1.20 8.27 10.12
CA LEU A 143 2.46 9.00 10.09
C LEU A 143 2.26 10.47 10.47
N THR A 144 1.21 11.10 9.95
CA THR A 144 0.85 12.49 10.27
C THR A 144 0.53 12.65 11.76
N ILE A 145 -0.18 11.70 12.36
CA ILE A 145 -0.48 11.69 13.80
C ILE A 145 0.82 11.61 14.61
N ILE A 146 1.73 10.71 14.25
CA ILE A 146 3.01 10.57 14.93
C ILE A 146 3.83 11.85 14.81
N GLU A 147 3.90 12.47 13.64
CA GLU A 147 4.63 13.71 13.40
C GLU A 147 4.07 14.88 14.25
N LYS A 148 2.77 14.93 14.46
CA LYS A 148 2.11 16.03 15.19
C LYS A 148 2.03 15.82 16.68
N PHE A 149 1.84 14.58 17.14
CA PHE A 149 1.57 14.26 18.54
C PHE A 149 2.66 13.38 19.19
N GLY A 150 3.67 12.95 18.42
CA GLY A 150 4.77 12.13 18.92
C GLY A 150 4.44 10.64 19.10
N SER A 151 3.19 10.24 18.98
CA SER A 151 2.75 8.85 19.12
C SER A 151 1.37 8.61 18.53
N LEU A 152 0.98 7.33 18.37
CA LEU A 152 -0.38 6.91 18.01
C LEU A 152 -1.32 6.79 19.23
N ASN A 153 -0.83 7.07 20.45
CA ASN A 153 -1.66 7.01 21.66
C ASN A 153 -2.53 8.26 21.82
N VAL A 154 -3.44 8.44 20.87
CA VAL A 154 -4.38 9.57 20.78
C VAL A 154 -5.82 9.08 20.77
N LYS A 155 -6.76 9.99 21.06
CA LYS A 155 -8.18 9.77 20.80
C LYS A 155 -8.49 10.31 19.41
N PHE A 156 -8.76 9.40 18.47
CA PHE A 156 -9.07 9.73 17.08
C PHE A 156 -10.57 9.64 16.84
N LEU A 157 -11.16 10.70 16.31
CA LEU A 157 -12.58 10.73 15.96
C LEU A 157 -12.73 10.78 14.43
N TYR A 158 -13.37 9.74 13.87
CA TYR A 158 -13.80 9.72 12.50
C TYR A 158 -15.29 10.12 12.41
N ILE A 159 -15.61 11.12 11.59
CA ILE A 159 -16.98 11.53 11.30
C ILE A 159 -17.20 11.43 9.79
N GLY A 160 -18.12 10.59 9.35
CA GLY A 160 -18.41 10.43 7.92
C GLY A 160 -19.05 9.09 7.57
N ALA A 161 -19.25 8.87 6.26
CA ALA A 161 -19.82 7.62 5.78
C ALA A 161 -18.90 6.43 6.04
N LYS A 162 -19.48 5.27 6.32
CA LYS A 162 -18.77 3.99 6.39
C LYS A 162 -18.25 3.62 4.98
N ASN A 163 -16.96 3.79 4.76
CA ASN A 163 -16.31 3.58 3.48
C ASN A 163 -14.96 2.84 3.63
N ASN A 164 -14.21 2.70 2.53
CA ASN A 164 -12.91 2.04 2.50
C ASN A 164 -11.86 2.64 3.45
N VAL A 165 -11.88 3.97 3.66
CA VAL A 165 -11.00 4.64 4.62
C VAL A 165 -11.37 4.24 6.04
N PHE A 166 -12.66 4.26 6.39
CA PHE A 166 -13.13 3.84 7.71
C PHE A 166 -12.82 2.37 8.00
N ASN A 167 -13.04 1.49 7.03
CA ASN A 167 -12.71 0.06 7.19
C ASN A 167 -11.22 -0.14 7.49
N SER A 168 -10.36 0.55 6.74
CA SER A 168 -8.91 0.47 6.96
C SER A 168 -8.48 1.11 8.30
N LEU A 169 -9.13 2.19 8.74
CA LEU A 169 -8.91 2.78 10.07
C LEU A 169 -9.22 1.77 11.18
N VAL A 170 -10.38 1.13 11.11
CA VAL A 170 -10.80 0.12 12.10
C VAL A 170 -9.78 -1.03 12.17
N GLU A 171 -9.36 -1.57 11.02
CA GLU A 171 -8.34 -2.63 10.97
C GLU A 171 -7.02 -2.15 11.58
N PHE A 172 -6.52 -0.99 11.18
CA PHE A 172 -5.25 -0.44 11.64
C PHE A 172 -5.23 -0.25 13.16
N PHE A 173 -6.22 0.46 13.72
CA PHE A 173 -6.29 0.70 15.17
C PHE A 173 -6.49 -0.60 15.97
N SER A 174 -7.23 -1.57 15.42
CA SER A 174 -7.40 -2.88 16.06
C SER A 174 -6.08 -3.67 16.15
N LYS A 175 -5.20 -3.50 15.17
CA LYS A 175 -3.86 -4.14 15.13
C LYS A 175 -2.88 -3.42 16.05
N MET A 176 -2.78 -2.10 15.93
CA MET A 176 -1.79 -1.31 16.67
C MET A 176 -2.03 -1.33 18.18
N LYS A 177 -3.29 -1.42 18.62
CA LYS A 177 -3.69 -1.40 20.04
C LYS A 177 -3.14 -0.18 20.81
N GLN A 178 -2.91 0.90 20.08
CA GLN A 178 -2.47 2.19 20.60
C GLN A 178 -3.56 3.23 20.29
N GLY A 179 -3.86 4.08 21.27
CA GLY A 179 -4.92 5.06 21.13
C GLY A 179 -6.34 4.47 21.09
N THR A 180 -7.30 5.33 20.79
CA THR A 180 -8.72 4.95 20.70
C THR A 180 -9.36 5.57 19.46
N LEU A 181 -9.96 4.74 18.63
CA LEU A 181 -10.75 5.19 17.48
C LEU A 181 -12.24 5.30 17.89
N TYR A 182 -12.81 6.48 17.70
CA TYR A 182 -14.25 6.73 17.76
C TYR A 182 -14.79 6.91 16.34
N GLY A 183 -15.85 6.21 15.97
CA GLY A 183 -16.52 6.34 14.68
C GLY A 183 -17.94 6.88 14.85
N LEU A 184 -18.24 8.01 14.21
CA LEU A 184 -19.61 8.53 14.05
C LEU A 184 -19.98 8.39 12.58
N THR A 185 -20.72 7.35 12.27
CA THR A 185 -21.19 7.03 10.92
C THR A 185 -22.69 6.95 10.89
N PRO A 186 -23.36 7.37 9.79
CA PRO A 186 -24.80 7.20 9.64
C PRO A 186 -25.20 5.72 9.61
#